data_7a162ae9cf8a2d12afe5c4d513888b54
#
_entry.id   7a162ae9cf8a2d12afe5c4d513888b54
#
_cell.length_a   1.000
_cell.length_b   1.000
_cell.length_c   1.000
_cell.angle_alpha   90.00
_cell.angle_beta   90.00
_cell.angle_gamma   90.00
#
_symmetry.space_group_name_H-M   'P 1'
#
loop_
_entity.id
_entity.type
_entity.pdbx_description
1 polymer ?
#
loop_
_entity_poly.entity_id
_entity_poly.type
_entity_poly.pdbx_seq_one_letter_code
_entity_poly.pdbx_strand_id
1 'polypeptide(L)'
;VGDIKQSIYRWRGGDWKILHSQAQRALGADSTELVNLTENYRSLPAVVDFNNKAIGRVVEADNRALNATLDEAAARGDMDARTAAGLRDTLQKAYREHAQTPRRLGGVPGYVSVETFAERPPVVERICEVLDKGFRPCDIMILVRGATDGARVAAELLDFKRRNDDPRYRFDVMTQEALIVGNAPVSSFIAAALRLSLNPDDSLSRAVYNHYLGRGFDRPLPGDERTFFRSIRLLSPEEAFERIVMRHALHDDRQQTAYLQAIHEQIIGFCASKIADIALFLDWWEQQGQNRSLSVDESATTVEI
;
A
#
# COMPACT_ATOMS: atom_id res chain seq x y z
N VAL A 1 4.01 21.07 11.53
CA VAL A 1 4.96 19.99 11.84
C VAL A 1 5.11 19.12 10.60
N GLY A 2 6.32 18.79 10.22
CA GLY A 2 6.60 17.93 9.08
C GLY A 2 8.04 17.41 9.11
N ASP A 3 8.33 16.43 8.25
CA ASP A 3 9.67 15.87 8.10
C ASP A 3 10.08 15.90 6.62
N ILE A 4 11.12 16.64 6.32
CA ILE A 4 11.68 16.76 4.96
C ILE A 4 12.07 15.39 4.41
N LYS A 5 12.59 14.50 5.27
CA LYS A 5 13.06 13.16 4.93
C LYS A 5 11.93 12.19 4.55
N GLN A 6 10.68 12.47 4.99
CA GLN A 6 9.49 11.70 4.66
C GLN A 6 8.78 12.21 3.40
N SER A 7 9.26 13.26 2.76
CA SER A 7 8.70 13.82 1.53
C SER A 7 9.05 12.98 0.29
N ILE A 8 8.81 11.67 0.36
CA ILE A 8 9.13 10.69 -0.69
C ILE A 8 8.07 10.63 -1.81
N TYR A 9 6.89 11.20 -1.57
CA TYR A 9 5.76 11.15 -2.50
C TYR A 9 5.70 12.36 -3.43
N ARG A 10 6.80 12.69 -4.11
CA ARG A 10 6.85 13.82 -5.06
C ARG A 10 5.78 13.71 -6.16
N TRP A 11 5.50 12.53 -6.63
CA TRP A 11 4.47 12.24 -7.63
C TRP A 11 3.03 12.49 -7.15
N ARG A 12 2.81 12.60 -5.82
CA ARG A 12 1.55 13.02 -5.20
C ARG A 12 1.53 14.50 -4.80
N GLY A 13 2.45 15.31 -5.34
CA GLY A 13 2.55 16.74 -5.00
C GLY A 13 3.35 17.05 -3.73
N GLY A 14 4.03 16.06 -3.16
CA GLY A 14 4.95 16.29 -2.03
C GLY A 14 6.17 17.10 -2.48
N ASP A 15 6.39 18.26 -1.89
CA ASP A 15 7.58 19.09 -2.15
C ASP A 15 8.35 19.34 -0.84
N TRP A 16 9.50 18.69 -0.73
CA TRP A 16 10.41 18.83 0.41
C TRP A 16 10.93 20.28 0.60
N LYS A 17 10.92 21.10 -0.47
CA LYS A 17 11.37 22.49 -0.46
C LYS A 17 10.46 23.36 0.38
N ILE A 18 9.18 22.99 0.54
CA ILE A 18 8.22 23.75 1.34
C ILE A 18 8.75 23.93 2.77
N LEU A 19 9.07 22.82 3.44
CA LEU A 19 9.60 22.86 4.79
C LEU A 19 11.08 23.31 4.86
N HIS A 20 11.87 22.98 3.82
CA HIS A 20 13.30 23.31 3.81
C HIS A 20 13.58 24.81 3.69
N SER A 21 12.81 25.54 2.89
CA SER A 21 13.11 26.95 2.63
C SER A 21 11.92 27.85 2.26
N GLN A 22 10.86 27.30 1.67
CA GLN A 22 9.77 28.12 1.16
C GLN A 22 8.90 28.69 2.28
N ALA A 23 8.59 27.88 3.30
CA ALA A 23 7.79 28.33 4.44
C ALA A 23 8.47 29.50 5.17
N GLN A 24 9.76 29.39 5.45
CA GLN A 24 10.52 30.44 6.10
C GLN A 24 10.65 31.71 5.26
N ARG A 25 10.79 31.59 3.92
CA ARG A 25 10.77 32.72 3.00
C ARG A 25 9.42 33.41 2.91
N ALA A 26 8.33 32.62 2.93
CA ALA A 26 6.98 33.16 2.80
C ALA A 26 6.51 33.86 4.09
N LEU A 27 6.91 33.35 5.25
CA LEU A 27 6.48 33.88 6.55
C LEU A 27 7.45 34.94 7.13
N GLY A 28 8.65 35.04 6.57
CA GLY A 28 9.73 35.89 7.10
C GLY A 28 10.60 35.16 8.14
N ALA A 29 11.91 35.33 8.04
CA ALA A 29 12.87 34.67 8.94
C ALA A 29 12.70 35.10 10.40
N ASP A 30 12.34 36.37 10.62
CA ASP A 30 12.15 36.95 11.95
C ASP A 30 10.84 36.51 12.63
N SER A 31 9.90 35.92 11.85
CA SER A 31 8.61 35.44 12.32
C SER A 31 8.54 33.92 12.44
N THR A 32 9.64 33.22 12.21
CA THR A 32 9.69 31.74 12.20
C THR A 32 10.82 31.21 13.06
N GLU A 33 10.51 30.25 13.90
CA GLU A 33 11.48 29.47 14.67
C GLU A 33 11.48 28.03 14.16
N LEU A 34 12.66 27.49 13.85
CA LEU A 34 12.82 26.09 13.47
C LEU A 34 13.19 25.28 14.73
N VAL A 35 12.27 24.42 15.14
CA VAL A 35 12.47 23.51 16.28
C VAL A 35 12.54 22.08 15.78
N ASN A 36 13.67 21.40 16.06
CA ASN A 36 13.80 19.98 15.75
C ASN A 36 13.32 19.11 16.89
N LEU A 37 12.48 18.10 16.56
CA LEU A 37 12.03 17.09 17.51
C LEU A 37 13.07 15.97 17.56
N THR A 38 13.92 15.99 18.58
CA THR A 38 15.03 15.04 18.73
C THR A 38 14.68 13.80 19.55
N GLU A 39 13.51 13.76 20.18
CA GLU A 39 13.11 12.68 21.08
C GLU A 39 12.23 11.64 20.35
N ASN A 40 12.55 10.35 20.52
CA ASN A 40 11.79 9.24 19.95
C ASN A 40 11.08 8.45 21.05
N TYR A 41 9.75 8.56 21.08
CA TYR A 41 8.87 7.83 22.01
C TYR A 41 8.28 6.55 21.41
N ARG A 42 8.49 6.31 20.10
CA ARG A 42 7.91 5.18 19.37
C ARG A 42 8.72 3.91 19.52
N SER A 43 10.03 4.00 19.29
CA SER A 43 10.91 2.87 19.12
C SER A 43 11.75 2.58 20.36
N LEU A 44 12.09 1.30 20.55
CA LEU A 44 13.01 0.89 21.61
C LEU A 44 14.46 1.37 21.33
N PRO A 45 15.30 1.53 22.37
CA PRO A 45 16.63 2.13 22.23
C PRO A 45 17.51 1.51 21.16
N ALA A 46 17.58 0.17 21.07
CA ALA A 46 18.42 -0.50 20.07
C ALA A 46 18.03 -0.17 18.62
N VAL A 47 16.73 0.04 18.37
CA VAL A 47 16.23 0.42 17.03
C VAL A 47 16.62 1.87 16.71
N VAL A 48 16.47 2.78 17.68
CA VAL A 48 16.84 4.19 17.50
C VAL A 48 18.36 4.32 17.27
N ASP A 49 19.17 3.64 18.07
CA ASP A 49 20.63 3.64 17.93
C ASP A 49 21.10 3.05 16.61
N PHE A 50 20.47 1.96 16.17
CA PHE A 50 20.75 1.39 14.86
C PHE A 50 20.42 2.37 13.74
N ASN A 51 19.23 2.98 13.76
CA ASN A 51 18.80 3.94 12.75
C ASN A 51 19.73 5.15 12.69
N ASN A 52 20.09 5.72 13.84
CA ASN A 52 21.04 6.84 13.90
C ASN A 52 22.38 6.50 13.23
N LYS A 53 22.94 5.32 13.52
CA LYS A 53 24.22 4.86 12.96
C LYS A 53 24.10 4.51 11.48
N ALA A 54 23.06 3.76 11.08
CA ALA A 54 22.86 3.32 9.73
C ALA A 54 22.61 4.49 8.78
N ILE A 55 21.69 5.39 9.14
CA ILE A 55 21.36 6.58 8.33
C ILE A 55 22.60 7.49 8.22
N GLY A 56 23.30 7.73 9.32
CA GLY A 56 24.51 8.55 9.28
C GLY A 56 25.57 8.03 8.29
N ARG A 57 25.81 6.70 8.28
CA ARG A 57 26.77 6.07 7.35
C ARG A 57 26.30 6.12 5.90
N VAL A 58 25.01 5.86 5.65
CA VAL A 58 24.44 5.93 4.30
C VAL A 58 24.52 7.36 3.76
N VAL A 59 24.11 8.35 4.56
CA VAL A 59 24.17 9.76 4.17
C VAL A 59 25.59 10.20 3.85
N GLU A 60 26.57 9.77 4.65
CA GLU A 60 27.98 10.09 4.40
C GLU A 60 28.48 9.47 3.09
N ALA A 61 28.15 8.21 2.83
CA ALA A 61 28.55 7.51 1.61
C ALA A 61 27.89 8.13 0.37
N ASP A 62 26.57 8.34 0.41
CA ASP A 62 25.81 8.90 -0.71
C ASP A 62 26.19 10.37 -0.98
N ASN A 63 26.48 11.15 0.06
CA ASN A 63 26.92 12.54 -0.11
C ASN A 63 28.29 12.60 -0.78
N ARG A 64 29.22 11.70 -0.46
CA ARG A 64 30.50 11.58 -1.16
C ARG A 64 30.30 11.22 -2.64
N ALA A 65 29.44 10.24 -2.94
CA ALA A 65 29.14 9.86 -4.31
C ALA A 65 28.48 11.00 -5.10
N LEU A 66 27.52 11.71 -4.48
CA LEU A 66 26.88 12.89 -5.09
C LEU A 66 27.91 13.96 -5.41
N ASN A 67 28.79 14.31 -4.46
CA ASN A 67 29.82 15.32 -4.67
C ASN A 67 30.77 14.94 -5.81
N ALA A 68 31.19 13.67 -5.90
CA ALA A 68 32.01 13.19 -7.01
C ALA A 68 31.30 13.33 -8.35
N THR A 69 30.01 12.96 -8.44
CA THR A 69 29.20 13.13 -9.65
C THR A 69 29.07 14.60 -10.05
N LEU A 70 28.89 15.50 -9.09
CA LEU A 70 28.83 16.94 -9.36
C LEU A 70 30.17 17.50 -9.88
N ASP A 71 31.29 17.04 -9.31
CA ASP A 71 32.63 17.44 -9.76
C ASP A 71 32.90 16.95 -11.20
N GLU A 72 32.51 15.71 -11.52
CA GLU A 72 32.64 15.18 -12.88
C GLU A 72 31.74 15.92 -13.88
N ALA A 73 30.48 16.24 -13.54
CA ALA A 73 29.58 16.98 -14.40
C ALA A 73 30.08 18.40 -14.67
N ALA A 74 30.62 19.07 -13.66
CA ALA A 74 31.23 20.39 -13.82
C ALA A 74 32.50 20.33 -14.70
N ALA A 75 33.34 19.31 -14.52
CA ALA A 75 34.57 19.13 -15.32
C ALA A 75 34.26 18.84 -16.80
N ARG A 76 33.15 18.14 -17.11
CA ARG A 76 32.71 17.88 -18.50
C ARG A 76 31.96 19.05 -19.10
N GLY A 77 31.62 20.07 -18.34
CA GLY A 77 30.80 21.18 -18.82
C GLY A 77 29.31 20.89 -18.91
N ASP A 78 28.83 19.74 -18.37
CA ASP A 78 27.42 19.36 -18.32
C ASP A 78 26.63 20.21 -17.30
N MET A 79 27.37 20.85 -16.35
CA MET A 79 26.82 21.71 -15.32
C MET A 79 27.77 22.88 -15.06
N ASP A 80 27.24 24.09 -14.83
CA ASP A 80 28.07 25.20 -14.41
C ASP A 80 28.59 25.04 -12.97
N ALA A 81 29.79 25.53 -12.72
CA ALA A 81 30.49 25.37 -11.44
C ALA A 81 29.73 25.99 -10.24
N ARG A 82 28.94 27.05 -10.47
CA ARG A 82 28.16 27.70 -9.41
C ARG A 82 26.98 26.83 -8.99
N THR A 83 26.31 26.21 -9.95
CA THR A 83 25.21 25.25 -9.71
C THR A 83 25.74 24.02 -9.00
N ALA A 84 26.88 23.46 -9.46
CA ALA A 84 27.51 22.31 -8.79
C ALA A 84 27.87 22.64 -7.33
N ALA A 85 28.49 23.79 -7.07
CA ALA A 85 28.82 24.24 -5.72
C ALA A 85 27.58 24.45 -4.84
N GLY A 86 26.47 24.93 -5.42
CA GLY A 86 25.21 25.13 -4.71
C GLY A 86 24.52 23.81 -4.29
N LEU A 87 24.73 22.72 -5.05
CA LEU A 87 24.20 21.40 -4.76
C LEU A 87 25.11 20.56 -3.85
N ARG A 88 26.34 20.98 -3.65
CA ARG A 88 27.31 20.27 -2.82
C ARG A 88 26.84 20.12 -1.38
N ASP A 89 27.05 18.96 -0.83
CA ASP A 89 26.70 18.58 0.54
C ASP A 89 25.19 18.67 0.86
N THR A 90 24.33 18.64 -0.15
CA THR A 90 22.88 18.77 0.03
C THR A 90 22.31 17.63 0.91
N LEU A 91 22.79 16.39 0.73
CA LEU A 91 22.34 15.28 1.55
C LEU A 91 22.82 15.43 3.01
N GLN A 92 24.07 15.79 3.22
CA GLN A 92 24.62 16.01 4.55
C GLN A 92 23.91 17.15 5.28
N LYS A 93 23.59 18.24 4.58
CA LYS A 93 22.82 19.36 5.12
C LYS A 93 21.38 18.95 5.49
N ALA A 94 20.73 18.18 4.63
CA ALA A 94 19.35 17.72 4.85
C ALA A 94 19.22 16.76 6.05
N TYR A 95 20.25 15.97 6.33
CA TYR A 95 20.26 14.98 7.41
C TYR A 95 21.12 15.41 8.62
N ARG A 96 21.51 16.68 8.71
CA ARG A 96 22.39 17.19 9.77
C ARG A 96 21.92 16.86 11.19
N GLU A 97 20.60 16.89 11.40
CA GLU A 97 19.98 16.68 12.72
C GLU A 97 19.04 15.46 12.67
N HIS A 98 19.49 14.37 12.03
CA HIS A 98 18.69 13.15 11.90
C HIS A 98 18.69 12.29 13.17
N ALA A 99 19.70 12.44 14.02
CA ALA A 99 19.87 11.61 15.20
C ALA A 99 18.79 11.89 16.24
N GLN A 100 18.20 10.84 16.79
CA GLN A 100 17.17 10.89 17.79
C GLN A 100 17.64 10.27 19.11
N THR A 101 17.07 10.75 20.22
CA THR A 101 17.29 10.20 21.56
C THR A 101 16.11 9.31 21.93
N PRO A 102 16.33 8.03 22.27
CA PRO A 102 15.23 7.14 22.66
C PRO A 102 14.65 7.56 24.01
N ARG A 103 13.32 7.67 24.08
CA ARG A 103 12.55 8.01 25.28
C ARG A 103 11.53 6.95 25.67
N ARG A 104 11.36 5.91 24.85
CA ARG A 104 10.47 4.80 25.19
C ARG A 104 11.09 3.98 26.33
N LEU A 105 10.49 4.10 27.48
CA LEU A 105 10.88 3.35 28.68
C LEU A 105 10.05 2.05 28.71
N GLY A 106 10.70 0.91 28.69
CA GLY A 106 9.99 -0.37 28.72
C GLY A 106 10.83 -1.52 29.28
N GLY A 107 12.00 -1.24 29.87
CA GLY A 107 12.88 -2.25 30.47
C GLY A 107 13.55 -3.21 29.47
N VAL A 108 13.11 -3.23 28.22
CA VAL A 108 13.67 -4.07 27.15
C VAL A 108 14.39 -3.17 26.14
N PRO A 109 15.67 -3.42 25.85
CA PRO A 109 16.47 -2.55 24.94
C PRO A 109 16.00 -2.60 23.48
N GLY A 110 15.23 -3.62 23.08
CA GLY A 110 14.94 -3.93 21.70
C GLY A 110 16.03 -4.77 21.05
N TYR A 111 15.83 -5.15 19.79
CA TYR A 111 16.77 -5.97 19.04
C TYR A 111 16.78 -5.57 17.57
N VAL A 112 17.95 -5.56 16.97
CA VAL A 112 18.13 -5.37 15.52
C VAL A 112 19.15 -6.41 15.06
N SER A 113 18.82 -7.14 13.99
CA SER A 113 19.72 -8.05 13.29
C SER A 113 19.86 -7.62 11.83
N VAL A 114 21.07 -7.66 11.31
CA VAL A 114 21.37 -7.42 9.90
C VAL A 114 22.09 -8.64 9.37
N GLU A 115 21.50 -9.27 8.37
CA GLU A 115 22.04 -10.48 7.76
C GLU A 115 22.16 -10.30 6.25
N THR A 116 23.16 -10.94 5.67
CA THR A 116 23.37 -10.98 4.22
C THR A 116 23.18 -12.41 3.72
N PHE A 117 22.51 -12.57 2.60
CA PHE A 117 22.19 -13.86 2.02
C PHE A 117 22.74 -13.95 0.61
N ALA A 118 23.23 -15.14 0.24
CA ALA A 118 23.73 -15.39 -1.10
C ALA A 118 22.61 -15.57 -2.12
N GLU A 119 21.49 -16.17 -1.70
CA GLU A 119 20.36 -16.47 -2.59
C GLU A 119 19.10 -15.71 -2.15
N ARG A 120 18.47 -16.10 -1.03
CA ARG A 120 17.23 -15.51 -0.52
C ARG A 120 17.21 -15.45 1.00
N PRO A 121 16.51 -14.46 1.58
CA PRO A 121 16.33 -14.38 3.02
C PRO A 121 15.45 -15.54 3.51
N PRO A 122 15.76 -16.15 4.67
CA PRO A 122 14.94 -17.20 5.31
C PRO A 122 13.73 -16.60 6.02
N VAL A 123 12.76 -16.11 5.25
CA VAL A 123 11.60 -15.35 5.80
C VAL A 123 10.74 -16.24 6.68
N VAL A 124 10.45 -17.48 6.25
CA VAL A 124 9.61 -18.42 6.98
C VAL A 124 10.23 -18.75 8.34
N GLU A 125 11.54 -19.05 8.35
CA GLU A 125 12.28 -19.39 9.57
C GLU A 125 12.28 -18.24 10.56
N ARG A 126 12.44 -17.00 10.06
CA ARG A 126 12.39 -15.79 10.91
C ARG A 126 11.02 -15.55 11.51
N ILE A 127 9.95 -15.77 10.75
CA ILE A 127 8.59 -15.68 11.27
C ILE A 127 8.37 -16.71 12.37
N CYS A 128 8.75 -17.98 12.13
CA CYS A 128 8.64 -19.03 13.14
C CYS A 128 9.40 -18.68 14.43
N GLU A 129 10.64 -18.18 14.32
CA GLU A 129 11.43 -17.74 15.48
C GLU A 129 10.77 -16.60 16.27
N VAL A 130 10.11 -15.67 15.57
CA VAL A 130 9.40 -14.55 16.21
C VAL A 130 8.14 -15.06 16.92
N LEU A 131 7.38 -15.95 16.29
CA LEU A 131 6.20 -16.58 16.88
C LEU A 131 6.57 -17.45 18.08
N ASP A 132 7.68 -18.20 18.04
CA ASP A 132 8.18 -19.01 19.16
C ASP A 132 8.60 -18.14 20.37
N LYS A 133 8.93 -16.88 20.15
CA LYS A 133 9.19 -15.88 21.21
C LYS A 133 7.90 -15.29 21.80
N GLY A 134 6.73 -15.69 21.33
CA GLY A 134 5.44 -15.28 21.83
C GLY A 134 4.85 -14.01 21.19
N PHE A 135 5.42 -13.54 20.08
CA PHE A 135 4.80 -12.49 19.28
C PHE A 135 3.61 -13.07 18.49
N ARG A 136 2.63 -12.23 18.23
CA ARG A 136 1.46 -12.59 17.42
C ARG A 136 1.72 -12.33 15.94
N PRO A 137 1.05 -12.98 15.02
CA PRO A 137 1.17 -12.68 13.58
C PRO A 137 0.97 -11.20 13.24
N CYS A 138 0.01 -10.53 13.85
CA CYS A 138 -0.24 -9.09 13.65
C CYS A 138 0.86 -8.16 14.19
N ASP A 139 1.80 -8.68 14.97
CA ASP A 139 2.96 -7.92 15.44
C ASP A 139 4.11 -7.97 14.40
N ILE A 140 3.92 -8.69 13.26
CA ILE A 140 4.93 -8.94 12.22
C ILE A 140 4.55 -8.21 10.94
N MET A 141 5.44 -7.34 10.47
CA MET A 141 5.35 -6.67 9.18
C MET A 141 6.60 -6.96 8.36
N ILE A 142 6.43 -7.35 7.10
CA ILE A 142 7.51 -7.62 6.16
C ILE A 142 7.58 -6.48 5.14
N LEU A 143 8.68 -5.73 5.15
CA LEU A 143 8.89 -4.66 4.18
C LEU A 143 9.73 -5.16 3.02
N VAL A 144 9.23 -4.97 1.82
CA VAL A 144 9.90 -5.35 0.57
C VAL A 144 10.15 -4.12 -0.31
N ARG A 145 11.10 -4.22 -1.24
CA ARG A 145 11.42 -3.10 -2.12
C ARG A 145 10.44 -2.93 -3.28
N GLY A 146 9.82 -4.00 -3.73
CA GLY A 146 8.89 -3.95 -4.86
C GLY A 146 7.83 -5.05 -4.81
N ALA A 147 6.75 -4.86 -5.59
CA ALA A 147 5.61 -5.77 -5.65
C ALA A 147 6.00 -7.22 -6.01
N THR A 148 6.98 -7.40 -6.89
CA THR A 148 7.49 -8.74 -7.26
C THR A 148 8.10 -9.47 -6.07
N ASP A 149 8.83 -8.77 -5.20
CA ASP A 149 9.39 -9.35 -3.98
C ASP A 149 8.27 -9.69 -2.99
N GLY A 150 7.27 -8.82 -2.85
CA GLY A 150 6.09 -9.07 -2.03
C GLY A 150 5.31 -10.31 -2.47
N ALA A 151 5.04 -10.43 -3.77
CA ALA A 151 4.35 -11.59 -4.33
C ALA A 151 5.14 -12.89 -4.09
N ARG A 152 6.48 -12.85 -4.22
CA ARG A 152 7.34 -14.01 -3.95
C ARG A 152 7.29 -14.42 -2.49
N VAL A 153 7.41 -13.47 -1.56
CA VAL A 153 7.31 -13.73 -0.12
C VAL A 153 5.95 -14.29 0.24
N ALA A 154 4.87 -13.69 -0.28
CA ALA A 154 3.51 -14.18 -0.08
C ALA A 154 3.34 -15.63 -0.55
N ALA A 155 3.84 -15.95 -1.74
CA ALA A 155 3.78 -17.32 -2.28
C ALA A 155 4.55 -18.31 -1.39
N GLU A 156 5.72 -17.94 -0.86
CA GLU A 156 6.52 -18.77 0.04
C GLU A 156 5.78 -19.04 1.37
N LEU A 157 5.17 -18.00 1.95
CA LEU A 157 4.39 -18.12 3.18
C LEU A 157 3.12 -18.96 3.01
N LEU A 158 2.41 -18.78 1.90
CA LEU A 158 1.23 -19.59 1.57
C LEU A 158 1.59 -21.06 1.31
N ASP A 159 2.74 -21.33 0.70
CA ASP A 159 3.24 -22.69 0.50
C ASP A 159 3.63 -23.35 1.84
N PHE A 160 4.29 -22.61 2.73
CA PHE A 160 4.56 -23.05 4.08
C PHE A 160 3.28 -23.38 4.84
N LYS A 161 2.27 -22.49 4.81
CA LYS A 161 0.96 -22.69 5.44
C LYS A 161 0.28 -23.98 4.95
N ARG A 162 0.39 -24.30 3.66
CA ARG A 162 -0.21 -25.54 3.10
C ARG A 162 0.49 -26.80 3.55
N ARG A 163 1.78 -26.74 3.86
CA ARG A 163 2.61 -27.90 4.23
C ARG A 163 2.74 -28.11 5.72
N ASN A 164 2.36 -27.09 6.52
CA ASN A 164 2.56 -27.10 7.96
C ASN A 164 1.21 -27.10 8.70
N ASP A 165 0.99 -28.16 9.48
CA ASP A 165 -0.22 -28.32 10.29
C ASP A 165 -0.02 -27.90 11.77
N ASP A 166 1.19 -27.42 12.15
CA ASP A 166 1.49 -27.00 13.53
C ASP A 166 0.63 -25.77 13.90
N PRO A 167 -0.22 -25.87 14.94
CA PRO A 167 -1.09 -24.76 15.35
C PRO A 167 -0.34 -23.48 15.74
N ARG A 168 0.93 -23.60 16.16
CA ARG A 168 1.77 -22.45 16.57
C ARG A 168 2.09 -21.52 15.40
N TYR A 169 2.10 -22.05 14.18
CA TYR A 169 2.46 -21.32 12.97
C TYR A 169 1.27 -21.11 12.03
N ARG A 170 0.06 -21.06 12.61
CA ARG A 170 -1.14 -20.69 11.85
C ARG A 170 -1.27 -19.19 11.80
N PHE A 171 -1.09 -18.63 10.62
CA PHE A 171 -1.28 -17.21 10.34
C PHE A 171 -1.87 -17.01 8.94
N ASP A 172 -2.50 -15.87 8.72
CA ASP A 172 -2.93 -15.41 7.42
C ASP A 172 -1.87 -14.44 6.86
N VAL A 173 -1.84 -14.30 5.54
CA VAL A 173 -0.91 -13.42 4.84
C VAL A 173 -1.71 -12.34 4.13
N MET A 174 -1.37 -11.09 4.36
CA MET A 174 -1.99 -9.94 3.72
C MET A 174 -0.93 -9.15 2.95
N THR A 175 -1.18 -8.91 1.66
CA THR A 175 -0.33 -8.06 0.82
C THR A 175 -1.03 -6.75 0.52
N GLN A 176 -0.26 -5.70 0.20
CA GLN A 176 -0.86 -4.42 -0.23
C GLN A 176 -1.74 -4.58 -1.47
N GLU A 177 -1.36 -5.47 -2.41
CA GLU A 177 -2.18 -5.77 -3.58
C GLU A 177 -3.50 -6.47 -3.22
N ALA A 178 -3.50 -7.29 -2.17
CA ALA A 178 -4.73 -7.90 -1.65
C ALA A 178 -5.67 -6.85 -1.06
N LEU A 179 -5.16 -5.73 -0.57
CA LEU A 179 -5.98 -4.62 -0.06
C LEU A 179 -6.60 -3.76 -1.16
N ILE A 180 -6.15 -3.87 -2.41
CA ILE A 180 -6.74 -3.12 -3.52
C ILE A 180 -8.12 -3.69 -3.82
N VAL A 181 -9.15 -2.85 -3.64
CA VAL A 181 -10.55 -3.26 -3.76
C VAL A 181 -10.85 -3.91 -5.11
N GLY A 182 -10.28 -3.40 -6.21
CA GLY A 182 -10.47 -3.91 -7.56
C GLY A 182 -9.92 -5.33 -7.79
N ASN A 183 -8.94 -5.77 -7.00
CA ASN A 183 -8.33 -7.09 -7.13
C ASN A 183 -9.17 -8.21 -6.49
N ALA A 184 -10.15 -7.87 -5.66
CA ALA A 184 -10.99 -8.86 -5.02
C ALA A 184 -11.93 -9.55 -6.03
N PRO A 185 -12.13 -10.88 -5.93
CA PRO A 185 -13.04 -11.61 -6.81
C PRO A 185 -14.45 -11.02 -6.85
N VAL A 186 -15.00 -10.62 -5.70
CA VAL A 186 -16.33 -10.00 -5.61
C VAL A 186 -16.38 -8.65 -6.35
N SER A 187 -15.30 -7.87 -6.34
CA SER A 187 -15.24 -6.59 -7.06
C SER A 187 -15.32 -6.78 -8.57
N SER A 188 -14.53 -7.72 -9.08
CA SER A 188 -14.57 -8.10 -10.50
C SER A 188 -15.95 -8.64 -10.91
N PHE A 189 -16.58 -9.43 -10.04
CA PHE A 189 -17.93 -9.95 -10.25
C PHE A 189 -18.99 -8.83 -10.32
N ILE A 190 -19.00 -7.91 -9.36
CA ILE A 190 -19.93 -6.76 -9.35
C ILE A 190 -19.74 -5.89 -10.59
N ALA A 191 -18.50 -5.55 -10.94
CA ALA A 191 -18.20 -4.76 -12.13
C ALA A 191 -18.68 -5.48 -13.42
N ALA A 192 -18.45 -6.80 -13.52
CA ALA A 192 -18.93 -7.61 -14.63
C ALA A 192 -20.46 -7.66 -14.70
N ALA A 193 -21.14 -7.83 -13.57
CA ALA A 193 -22.60 -7.83 -13.50
C ALA A 193 -23.21 -6.48 -13.92
N LEU A 194 -22.62 -5.36 -13.49
CA LEU A 194 -23.02 -4.02 -13.93
C LEU A 194 -22.78 -3.82 -15.43
N ARG A 195 -21.67 -4.29 -16.01
CA ARG A 195 -21.43 -4.24 -17.47
C ARG A 195 -22.45 -5.08 -18.23
N LEU A 196 -22.80 -6.28 -17.73
CA LEU A 196 -23.82 -7.14 -18.33
C LEU A 196 -25.21 -6.51 -18.30
N SER A 197 -25.52 -5.63 -17.35
CA SER A 197 -26.77 -4.88 -17.37
C SER A 197 -26.84 -3.89 -18.53
N LEU A 198 -25.72 -3.30 -18.93
CA LEU A 198 -25.62 -2.40 -20.08
C LEU A 198 -25.54 -3.16 -21.40
N ASN A 199 -24.73 -4.23 -21.44
CA ASN A 199 -24.54 -5.08 -22.61
C ASN A 199 -24.53 -6.57 -22.21
N PRO A 200 -25.66 -7.27 -22.28
CA PRO A 200 -25.74 -8.70 -21.93
C PRO A 200 -24.96 -9.65 -22.85
N ASP A 201 -24.46 -9.16 -23.98
CA ASP A 201 -23.67 -9.93 -24.94
C ASP A 201 -22.16 -9.72 -24.80
N ASP A 202 -21.72 -8.92 -23.84
CA ASP A 202 -20.28 -8.75 -23.52
C ASP A 202 -19.69 -10.08 -23.04
N SER A 203 -18.85 -10.66 -23.90
CA SER A 203 -18.26 -11.98 -23.68
C SER A 203 -17.27 -12.00 -22.52
N LEU A 204 -16.50 -10.91 -22.32
CA LEU A 204 -15.51 -10.81 -21.26
C LEU A 204 -16.20 -10.71 -19.88
N SER A 205 -17.16 -9.81 -19.75
CA SER A 205 -17.92 -9.68 -18.50
C SER A 205 -18.70 -10.94 -18.18
N ARG A 206 -19.25 -11.62 -19.20
CA ARG A 206 -19.91 -12.92 -19.02
C ARG A 206 -18.93 -13.99 -18.51
N ALA A 207 -17.71 -14.04 -19.03
CA ALA A 207 -16.70 -14.99 -18.59
C ALA A 207 -16.33 -14.77 -17.11
N VAL A 208 -16.07 -13.51 -16.70
CA VAL A 208 -15.79 -13.14 -15.31
C VAL A 208 -16.96 -13.49 -14.38
N TYR A 209 -18.17 -13.13 -14.77
CA TYR A 209 -19.40 -13.43 -14.04
C TYR A 209 -19.60 -14.94 -13.84
N ASN A 210 -19.47 -15.73 -14.91
CA ASN A 210 -19.59 -17.17 -14.84
C ASN A 210 -18.50 -17.82 -14.00
N HIS A 211 -17.26 -17.34 -14.11
CA HIS A 211 -16.14 -17.86 -13.33
C HIS A 211 -16.39 -17.71 -11.84
N TYR A 212 -16.83 -16.54 -11.40
CA TYR A 212 -17.14 -16.29 -9.98
C TYR A 212 -18.22 -17.25 -9.46
N LEU A 213 -19.22 -17.58 -10.29
CA LEU A 213 -20.29 -18.51 -9.94
C LEU A 213 -19.91 -20.00 -10.12
N GLY A 214 -18.63 -20.31 -10.38
CA GLY A 214 -18.16 -21.69 -10.60
C GLY A 214 -18.68 -22.33 -11.88
N ARG A 215 -19.05 -21.52 -12.88
CA ARG A 215 -19.56 -21.98 -14.17
C ARG A 215 -18.49 -21.93 -15.25
N GLY A 216 -18.69 -22.64 -16.36
CA GLY A 216 -17.80 -22.56 -17.52
C GLY A 216 -17.79 -21.15 -18.14
N PHE A 217 -16.61 -20.65 -18.54
CA PHE A 217 -16.41 -19.29 -19.06
C PHE A 217 -17.35 -18.94 -20.25
N ASP A 218 -17.55 -19.88 -21.17
CA ASP A 218 -18.32 -19.67 -22.40
C ASP A 218 -19.82 -19.91 -22.24
N ARG A 219 -20.28 -20.27 -21.03
CA ARG A 219 -21.69 -20.58 -20.82
C ARG A 219 -22.57 -19.37 -21.13
N PRO A 220 -23.59 -19.51 -21.95
CA PRO A 220 -24.55 -18.45 -22.22
C PRO A 220 -25.30 -18.06 -20.93
N LEU A 221 -25.67 -16.78 -20.82
CA LEU A 221 -26.52 -16.32 -19.73
C LEU A 221 -27.92 -16.96 -19.85
N PRO A 222 -28.42 -17.60 -18.79
CA PRO A 222 -29.81 -18.06 -18.72
C PRO A 222 -30.82 -16.94 -18.99
N GLY A 223 -32.01 -17.29 -19.47
CA GLY A 223 -33.04 -16.30 -19.80
C GLY A 223 -33.51 -15.46 -18.63
N ASP A 224 -33.55 -16.02 -17.42
CA ASP A 224 -33.90 -15.33 -16.19
C ASP A 224 -32.79 -14.32 -15.78
N GLU A 225 -31.51 -14.63 -16.01
CA GLU A 225 -30.40 -13.71 -15.77
C GLU A 225 -30.42 -12.56 -16.78
N ARG A 226 -30.68 -12.83 -18.05
CA ARG A 226 -30.86 -11.76 -19.05
C ARG A 226 -32.01 -10.82 -18.69
N THR A 227 -33.12 -11.39 -18.19
CA THR A 227 -34.24 -10.59 -17.69
C THR A 227 -33.87 -9.76 -16.49
N PHE A 228 -33.14 -10.34 -15.55
CA PHE A 228 -32.62 -9.63 -14.39
C PHE A 228 -31.71 -8.46 -14.80
N PHE A 229 -30.71 -8.66 -15.65
CA PHE A 229 -29.83 -7.59 -16.10
C PHE A 229 -30.59 -6.47 -16.81
N ARG A 230 -31.61 -6.79 -17.62
CA ARG A 230 -32.49 -5.76 -18.20
C ARG A 230 -33.23 -4.95 -17.15
N SER A 231 -33.66 -5.59 -16.06
CA SER A 231 -34.44 -4.94 -15.01
C SER A 231 -33.65 -3.95 -14.19
N ILE A 232 -32.31 -4.14 -14.06
CA ILE A 232 -31.44 -3.25 -13.29
C ILE A 232 -30.74 -2.17 -14.14
N ARG A 233 -30.86 -2.23 -15.47
CA ARG A 233 -30.15 -1.36 -16.41
C ARG A 233 -30.38 0.13 -16.20
N LEU A 234 -31.58 0.52 -15.78
CA LEU A 234 -32.01 1.91 -15.62
C LEU A 234 -32.03 2.36 -14.16
N LEU A 235 -31.57 1.52 -13.25
CA LEU A 235 -31.43 1.84 -11.85
C LEU A 235 -30.16 2.67 -11.60
N SER A 236 -30.11 3.31 -10.45
CA SER A 236 -28.86 3.91 -9.98
C SER A 236 -27.80 2.83 -9.73
N PRO A 237 -26.49 3.17 -9.76
CA PRO A 237 -25.44 2.21 -9.41
C PRO A 237 -25.66 1.55 -8.06
N GLU A 238 -26.17 2.28 -7.07
CA GLU A 238 -26.45 1.81 -5.72
C GLU A 238 -27.57 0.76 -5.72
N GLU A 239 -28.73 1.09 -6.30
CA GLU A 239 -29.86 0.15 -6.41
C GLU A 239 -29.51 -1.10 -7.21
N ALA A 240 -28.74 -0.94 -8.30
CA ALA A 240 -28.28 -2.06 -9.12
C ALA A 240 -27.33 -2.97 -8.32
N PHE A 241 -26.37 -2.38 -7.57
CA PHE A 241 -25.48 -3.09 -6.67
C PHE A 241 -26.26 -3.91 -5.63
N GLU A 242 -27.19 -3.29 -4.91
CA GLU A 242 -27.99 -3.99 -3.90
C GLU A 242 -28.77 -5.17 -4.48
N ARG A 243 -29.35 -5.00 -5.67
CA ARG A 243 -30.06 -6.07 -6.39
C ARG A 243 -29.14 -7.23 -6.77
N ILE A 244 -27.91 -6.93 -7.19
CA ILE A 244 -26.90 -7.96 -7.51
C ILE A 244 -26.49 -8.70 -6.23
N VAL A 245 -26.21 -7.99 -5.15
CA VAL A 245 -25.81 -8.55 -3.85
C VAL A 245 -26.89 -9.50 -3.30
N MET A 246 -28.15 -9.06 -3.33
CA MET A 246 -29.28 -9.87 -2.86
C MET A 246 -29.51 -11.12 -3.73
N ARG A 247 -29.45 -10.97 -5.06
CA ARG A 247 -29.69 -12.10 -5.98
C ARG A 247 -28.68 -13.23 -5.79
N HIS A 248 -27.43 -12.88 -5.49
CA HIS A 248 -26.33 -13.85 -5.40
C HIS A 248 -25.91 -14.15 -3.97
N ALA A 249 -26.64 -13.65 -2.97
CA ALA A 249 -26.36 -13.84 -1.54
C ALA A 249 -24.89 -13.52 -1.17
N LEU A 250 -24.30 -12.47 -1.78
CA LEU A 250 -22.88 -12.15 -1.63
C LEU A 250 -22.50 -11.76 -0.19
N HIS A 251 -23.46 -11.36 0.62
CA HIS A 251 -23.28 -11.05 2.05
C HIS A 251 -22.98 -12.28 2.92
N ASP A 252 -23.23 -13.49 2.41
CA ASP A 252 -22.95 -14.72 3.15
C ASP A 252 -21.47 -15.11 3.13
N ASP A 253 -20.69 -14.56 2.20
CA ASP A 253 -19.25 -14.79 2.10
C ASP A 253 -18.47 -13.82 3.02
N ARG A 254 -18.14 -14.31 4.21
CA ARG A 254 -17.40 -13.53 5.22
C ARG A 254 -16.02 -13.05 4.74
N GLN A 255 -15.36 -13.77 3.84
CA GLN A 255 -14.05 -13.41 3.33
C GLN A 255 -14.11 -12.20 2.38
N GLN A 256 -15.25 -12.01 1.71
CA GLN A 256 -15.47 -10.94 0.76
C GLN A 256 -16.23 -9.73 1.34
N THR A 257 -16.73 -9.85 2.58
CA THR A 257 -17.60 -8.81 3.19
C THR A 257 -16.95 -7.44 3.24
N ALA A 258 -15.66 -7.34 3.63
CA ALA A 258 -14.95 -6.06 3.70
C ALA A 258 -14.83 -5.39 2.32
N TYR A 259 -14.55 -6.17 1.27
CA TYR A 259 -14.51 -5.67 -0.11
C TYR A 259 -15.89 -5.22 -0.60
N LEU A 260 -16.93 -5.99 -0.26
CA LEU A 260 -18.30 -5.67 -0.61
C LEU A 260 -18.74 -4.35 0.02
N GLN A 261 -18.39 -4.11 1.29
CA GLN A 261 -18.63 -2.85 1.98
C GLN A 261 -17.86 -1.68 1.33
N ALA A 262 -16.59 -1.89 1.02
CA ALA A 262 -15.76 -0.86 0.38
C ALA A 262 -16.27 -0.47 -1.02
N ILE A 263 -16.76 -1.43 -1.81
CA ILE A 263 -17.41 -1.13 -3.09
C ILE A 263 -18.67 -0.32 -2.86
N HIS A 264 -19.51 -0.71 -1.90
CA HIS A 264 -20.75 -0.01 -1.59
C HIS A 264 -20.49 1.44 -1.17
N GLU A 265 -19.54 1.68 -0.26
CA GLU A 265 -19.12 3.03 0.14
C GLU A 265 -18.65 3.88 -1.05
N GLN A 266 -17.91 3.28 -1.99
CA GLN A 266 -17.47 3.95 -3.19
C GLN A 266 -18.61 4.27 -4.15
N ILE A 267 -19.60 3.39 -4.27
CA ILE A 267 -20.81 3.63 -5.06
C ILE A 267 -21.63 4.78 -4.44
N ILE A 268 -21.87 4.77 -3.13
CA ILE A 268 -22.55 5.85 -2.41
C ILE A 268 -21.82 7.19 -2.62
N GLY A 269 -20.50 7.21 -2.43
CA GLY A 269 -19.68 8.40 -2.63
C GLY A 269 -19.72 8.93 -4.07
N PHE A 270 -19.77 8.04 -5.05
CA PHE A 270 -19.93 8.39 -6.45
C PHE A 270 -21.31 8.99 -6.71
N CYS A 271 -22.39 8.35 -6.28
CA CYS A 271 -23.76 8.81 -6.46
C CYS A 271 -24.03 10.15 -5.75
N ALA A 272 -23.37 10.40 -4.63
CA ALA A 272 -23.51 11.68 -3.91
C ALA A 272 -22.81 12.86 -4.61
N SER A 273 -21.78 12.61 -5.40
CA SER A 273 -20.92 13.64 -6.01
C SER A 273 -21.05 13.77 -7.53
N LYS A 274 -21.69 12.81 -8.19
CA LYS A 274 -21.78 12.72 -9.66
C LYS A 274 -23.18 12.24 -10.09
N ILE A 275 -23.43 12.24 -11.40
CA ILE A 275 -24.64 11.67 -11.96
C ILE A 275 -24.67 10.16 -11.68
N ALA A 276 -25.72 9.68 -11.02
CA ALA A 276 -25.92 8.30 -10.61
C ALA A 276 -26.30 7.40 -11.81
N ASP A 277 -25.34 7.18 -12.72
CA ASP A 277 -25.47 6.35 -13.93
C ASP A 277 -24.45 5.22 -13.90
N ILE A 278 -24.87 4.00 -14.30
CA ILE A 278 -24.03 2.80 -14.25
C ILE A 278 -22.83 2.91 -15.19
N ALA A 279 -22.97 3.46 -16.38
CA ALA A 279 -21.87 3.57 -17.34
C ALA A 279 -20.81 4.57 -16.80
N LEU A 280 -21.25 5.73 -16.30
CA LEU A 280 -20.37 6.73 -15.70
C LEU A 280 -19.67 6.21 -14.42
N PHE A 281 -20.37 5.38 -13.63
CA PHE A 281 -19.76 4.72 -12.48
C PHE A 281 -18.65 3.74 -12.92
N LEU A 282 -18.91 2.92 -13.92
CA LEU A 282 -17.94 1.95 -14.44
C LEU A 282 -16.70 2.62 -15.02
N ASP A 283 -16.85 3.71 -15.76
CA ASP A 283 -15.73 4.52 -16.25
C ASP A 283 -14.88 5.09 -15.11
N TRP A 284 -15.53 5.63 -14.08
CA TRP A 284 -14.83 6.13 -12.91
C TRP A 284 -14.18 5.00 -12.11
N TRP A 285 -14.84 3.85 -11.99
CA TRP A 285 -14.31 2.67 -11.32
C TRP A 285 -13.01 2.19 -11.96
N GLU A 286 -12.96 2.08 -13.28
CA GLU A 286 -11.77 1.67 -14.02
C GLU A 286 -10.60 2.65 -13.86
N GLN A 287 -10.87 3.93 -13.81
CA GLN A 287 -9.82 4.96 -13.73
C GLN A 287 -9.32 5.18 -12.30
N GLN A 288 -10.17 5.07 -11.31
CA GLN A 288 -9.88 5.51 -9.94
C GLN A 288 -10.36 4.54 -8.86
N GLY A 289 -11.61 4.09 -8.92
CA GLY A 289 -12.26 3.35 -7.85
C GLY A 289 -11.58 2.03 -7.52
N GLN A 290 -11.26 1.24 -8.53
CA GLN A 290 -10.66 -0.07 -8.37
C GLN A 290 -9.27 -0.04 -7.68
N ASN A 291 -8.55 1.07 -7.77
CA ASN A 291 -7.20 1.21 -7.21
C ASN A 291 -7.20 1.68 -5.75
N ARG A 292 -8.36 1.87 -5.14
CA ARG A 292 -8.45 2.23 -3.72
C ARG A 292 -8.18 1.03 -2.84
N SER A 293 -7.46 1.27 -1.74
CA SER A 293 -7.18 0.24 -0.75
C SER A 293 -8.26 0.19 0.32
N LEU A 294 -8.53 -1.01 0.83
CA LEU A 294 -9.28 -1.19 2.07
C LEU A 294 -8.52 -0.58 3.24
N SER A 295 -9.23 0.07 4.16
CA SER A 295 -8.75 0.23 5.53
C SER A 295 -9.19 -1.02 6.29
N VAL A 296 -8.25 -1.90 6.60
CA VAL A 296 -8.54 -3.13 7.35
C VAL A 296 -8.12 -2.92 8.80
N ASP A 297 -9.01 -3.26 9.74
CA ASP A 297 -8.62 -3.44 11.12
C ASP A 297 -7.68 -4.66 11.20
N GLU A 298 -6.51 -4.48 11.82
CA GLU A 298 -5.48 -5.51 11.99
C GLU A 298 -6.06 -6.74 12.69
N SER A 299 -6.24 -7.85 11.97
CA SER A 299 -6.65 -9.10 12.61
C SER A 299 -5.47 -9.70 13.36
N ALA A 300 -5.72 -10.22 14.56
CA ALA A 300 -4.66 -10.79 15.44
C ALA A 300 -3.90 -11.99 14.80
N THR A 301 -4.38 -12.52 13.69
CA THR A 301 -3.85 -13.71 13.01
C THR A 301 -3.13 -13.44 11.71
N THR A 302 -2.96 -12.17 11.30
CA THR A 302 -2.46 -11.80 9.96
C THR A 302 -1.04 -11.25 10.02
N VAL A 303 -0.15 -11.74 9.14
CA VAL A 303 1.16 -11.15 8.82
C VAL A 303 1.01 -10.22 7.64
N GLU A 304 1.46 -8.98 7.74
CA GLU A 304 1.41 -7.97 6.68
C GLU A 304 2.70 -7.97 5.84
N ILE A 305 2.55 -7.82 4.51
CA ILE A 305 3.67 -7.71 3.55
C ILE A 305 3.59 -6.39 2.78
#